data_ab7f2fd255f17b4d64f8106fe2a09085
#
_entry.id   ab7f2fd255f17b4d64f8106fe2a09085
#
_cell.length_a   1.000
_cell.length_b   1.000
_cell.length_c   1.000
_cell.angle_alpha   90.00
_cell.angle_beta   90.00
_cell.angle_gamma   90.00
#
_symmetry.space_group_name_H-M   'P 1'
#
loop_
_entity.id
_entity.type
_entity.pdbx_description
1 polymer ?
#
loop_
_entity_poly.entity_id
_entity_poly.type
_entity_poly.pdbx_seq_one_letter_code
_entity_poly.pdbx_strand_id
1 'polypeptide(L)'
;MYGPQVEMFSAQFKDYWNANIDTTISNFQRQLHFLADPHPPTWFYYKACHALLQSTENPDDYIKPETGIYDSCVWNKLYSFQRDGVRAVIAKLMKHNGCILADSVGLGKTFEALAVIKYFLLRGANVLVLCPKRLRDNWSIFTELGDKRNVLVKDRLNYTILHHTDLNRKNGRSGTVDLAHFNCGMYDLVVIDESH
;
A
#
# COMPACT_ATOMS: atom_id res chain seq x y z
N MET A 1 -49.72 -9.99 -8.22
CA MET A 1 -49.72 -10.28 -6.77
C MET A 1 -48.27 -10.42 -6.36
N TYR A 2 -47.72 -9.45 -5.68
CA TYR A 2 -46.36 -9.51 -5.18
C TYR A 2 -46.38 -10.39 -3.91
N GLY A 3 -45.43 -11.33 -3.78
CA GLY A 3 -45.44 -12.30 -2.69
C GLY A 3 -45.11 -11.69 -1.32
N PRO A 4 -45.41 -12.40 -0.21
CA PRO A 4 -45.26 -11.90 1.18
C PRO A 4 -43.87 -11.38 1.52
N GLN A 5 -42.83 -11.84 0.81
CA GLN A 5 -41.46 -11.37 0.98
C GLN A 5 -41.25 -9.93 0.54
N VAL A 6 -41.93 -9.47 -0.52
CA VAL A 6 -41.83 -8.10 -1.04
C VAL A 6 -42.49 -7.13 -0.06
N GLU A 7 -43.60 -7.53 0.58
CA GLU A 7 -44.26 -6.72 1.60
C GLU A 7 -43.41 -6.58 2.87
N MET A 8 -42.74 -7.66 3.27
CA MET A 8 -41.83 -7.63 4.42
C MET A 8 -40.62 -6.73 4.16
N PHE A 9 -39.98 -6.81 2.97
CA PHE A 9 -38.90 -5.91 2.60
C PHE A 9 -39.34 -4.44 2.49
N SER A 10 -40.54 -4.20 1.97
CA SER A 10 -41.12 -2.86 1.88
C SER A 10 -41.39 -2.26 3.25
N ALA A 11 -41.86 -3.05 4.21
CA ALA A 11 -42.07 -2.63 5.59
C ALA A 11 -40.74 -2.31 6.29
N GLN A 12 -39.76 -3.21 6.20
CA GLN A 12 -38.41 -2.99 6.74
C GLN A 12 -37.73 -1.76 6.13
N PHE A 13 -37.87 -1.54 4.82
CA PHE A 13 -37.33 -0.35 4.17
C PHE A 13 -37.99 0.92 4.70
N LYS A 14 -39.32 0.93 4.88
CA LYS A 14 -40.04 2.08 5.45
C LYS A 14 -39.62 2.38 6.89
N ASP A 15 -39.44 1.36 7.69
CA ASP A 15 -38.98 1.53 9.08
C ASP A 15 -37.56 2.09 9.13
N TYR A 16 -36.67 1.57 8.29
CA TYR A 16 -35.31 2.09 8.14
C TYR A 16 -35.27 3.53 7.62
N TRP A 17 -36.14 3.85 6.64
CA TRP A 17 -36.26 5.18 6.06
C TRP A 17 -36.77 6.18 7.10
N ASN A 18 -37.82 5.84 7.83
CA ASN A 18 -38.40 6.70 8.84
C ASN A 18 -37.48 6.91 10.06
N ALA A 19 -36.72 5.88 10.46
CA ALA A 19 -35.77 5.98 11.57
C ALA A 19 -34.55 6.87 11.27
N ASN A 20 -34.18 7.00 9.98
CA ASN A 20 -32.99 7.74 9.56
C ASN A 20 -33.30 9.10 8.93
N ILE A 21 -34.59 9.43 8.70
CA ILE A 21 -34.96 10.62 7.95
C ILE A 21 -34.55 11.92 8.66
N ASP A 22 -34.71 11.99 9.98
CA ASP A 22 -34.43 13.19 10.75
C ASP A 22 -32.93 13.48 10.85
N THR A 23 -32.13 12.43 11.04
CA THR A 23 -30.65 12.55 11.06
C THR A 23 -30.09 12.82 9.66
N THR A 24 -30.71 12.26 8.64
CA THR A 24 -30.29 12.46 7.24
C THR A 24 -30.66 13.85 6.74
N ILE A 25 -31.86 14.35 7.08
CA ILE A 25 -32.28 15.71 6.69
C ILE A 25 -31.47 16.77 7.40
N SER A 26 -31.19 16.62 8.70
CA SER A 26 -30.36 17.59 9.44
C SER A 26 -28.92 17.61 8.96
N ASN A 27 -28.35 16.46 8.61
CA ASN A 27 -27.03 16.35 8.02
C ASN A 27 -26.99 16.92 6.59
N PHE A 28 -28.05 16.66 5.81
CA PHE A 28 -28.19 17.19 4.45
C PHE A 28 -28.38 18.72 4.44
N GLN A 29 -29.20 19.25 5.35
CA GLN A 29 -29.34 20.70 5.55
C GLN A 29 -28.03 21.36 5.96
N ARG A 30 -27.26 20.73 6.85
CA ARG A 30 -25.93 21.22 7.25
C ARG A 30 -24.94 21.21 6.07
N GLN A 31 -25.00 20.18 5.22
CA GLN A 31 -24.20 20.09 3.99
C GLN A 31 -24.66 21.11 2.94
N LEU A 32 -25.97 21.37 2.81
CA LEU A 32 -26.52 22.39 1.91
C LEU A 32 -26.13 23.80 2.36
N HIS A 33 -26.19 24.10 3.66
CA HIS A 33 -25.72 25.38 4.20
C HIS A 33 -24.23 25.60 3.90
N PHE A 34 -23.44 24.54 4.02
CA PHE A 34 -22.03 24.55 3.67
C PHE A 34 -21.80 24.82 2.17
N LEU A 35 -22.64 24.29 1.28
CA LEU A 35 -22.57 24.52 -0.17
C LEU A 35 -23.08 25.91 -0.57
N ALA A 36 -23.91 26.54 0.26
CA ALA A 36 -24.49 27.85 0.00
C ALA A 36 -23.51 29.00 0.35
N ASP A 37 -22.51 28.75 1.20
CA ASP A 37 -21.48 29.74 1.50
C ASP A 37 -20.46 29.82 0.35
N PRO A 38 -20.19 31.01 -0.21
CA PRO A 38 -19.24 31.16 -1.29
C PRO A 38 -17.80 30.99 -0.79
N HIS A 39 -17.31 29.75 -0.85
CA HIS A 39 -15.91 29.47 -0.55
C HIS A 39 -15.05 29.49 -1.82
N PRO A 40 -13.83 30.06 -1.77
CA PRO A 40 -12.92 30.01 -2.90
C PRO A 40 -12.52 28.56 -3.22
N PRO A 41 -12.20 28.22 -4.49
CA PRO A 41 -11.78 26.86 -4.88
C PRO A 41 -10.64 26.29 -4.03
N THR A 42 -9.72 27.13 -3.58
CA THR A 42 -8.61 26.78 -2.69
C THR A 42 -9.08 26.24 -1.34
N TRP A 43 -10.22 26.71 -0.83
CA TRP A 43 -10.79 26.23 0.42
C TRP A 43 -11.25 24.76 0.29
N PHE A 44 -11.92 24.39 -0.82
CA PHE A 44 -12.29 23.00 -1.08
C PHE A 44 -11.07 22.10 -1.21
N TYR A 45 -10.02 22.59 -1.86
CA TYR A 45 -8.75 21.90 -1.95
C TYR A 45 -8.16 21.62 -0.57
N TYR A 46 -8.02 22.63 0.28
CA TYR A 46 -7.49 22.46 1.64
C TYR A 46 -8.39 21.58 2.51
N LYS A 47 -9.70 21.69 2.35
CA LYS A 47 -10.65 20.85 3.10
C LYS A 47 -10.54 19.38 2.70
N ALA A 48 -10.39 19.08 1.41
CA ALA A 48 -10.15 17.74 0.91
C ALA A 48 -8.80 17.20 1.40
N CYS A 49 -7.74 18.00 1.31
CA CYS A 49 -6.42 17.63 1.85
C CYS A 49 -6.49 17.36 3.37
N HIS A 50 -7.18 18.20 4.12
CA HIS A 50 -7.37 18.03 5.57
C HIS A 50 -8.14 16.76 5.89
N ALA A 51 -9.22 16.45 5.15
CA ALA A 51 -9.98 15.23 5.34
C ALA A 51 -9.15 13.97 5.03
N LEU A 52 -8.33 14.04 3.98
CA LEU A 52 -7.39 12.97 3.64
C LEU A 52 -6.31 12.78 4.72
N LEU A 53 -5.82 13.87 5.30
CA LEU A 53 -4.83 13.83 6.39
C LEU A 53 -5.44 13.34 7.70
N GLN A 54 -6.69 13.74 8.04
CA GLN A 54 -7.36 13.26 9.24
C GLN A 54 -7.79 11.80 9.18
N SER A 55 -7.99 11.26 7.97
CA SER A 55 -8.28 9.82 7.79
C SER A 55 -7.05 8.93 7.99
N THR A 56 -5.87 9.50 8.11
CA THR A 56 -4.64 8.80 8.48
C THR A 56 -4.60 8.67 10.00
N GLU A 57 -4.98 7.51 10.51
CA GLU A 57 -4.55 7.03 11.81
C GLU A 57 -3.04 7.23 11.90
N ASN A 58 -2.54 7.49 13.11
CA ASN A 58 -1.13 7.78 13.29
C ASN A 58 -0.29 6.63 12.68
N PRO A 59 0.53 6.87 11.63
CA PRO A 59 1.27 5.80 10.97
C PRO A 59 2.18 5.04 11.93
N ASP A 60 2.58 5.66 13.04
CA ASP A 60 3.44 5.05 14.05
C ASP A 60 2.73 3.93 14.83
N ASP A 61 1.39 3.90 14.84
CA ASP A 61 0.63 2.82 15.52
C ASP A 61 0.78 1.46 14.80
N TYR A 62 1.16 1.48 13.53
CA TYR A 62 1.32 0.27 12.70
C TYR A 62 2.77 -0.26 12.67
N ILE A 63 3.75 0.59 12.94
CA ILE A 63 5.16 0.17 12.99
C ILE A 63 5.52 -0.19 14.42
N LYS A 64 5.67 -1.48 14.67
CA LYS A 64 6.12 -1.96 15.96
C LYS A 64 7.62 -1.74 16.12
N PRO A 65 8.06 -0.92 17.08
CA PRO A 65 9.50 -0.68 17.32
C PRO A 65 10.29 -1.96 17.54
N GLU A 66 9.66 -2.98 18.14
CA GLU A 66 10.24 -4.29 18.44
C GLU A 66 10.69 -5.05 17.18
N THR A 67 10.24 -4.65 15.99
CA THR A 67 10.68 -5.29 14.73
C THR A 67 12.14 -5.02 14.41
N GLY A 68 12.78 -4.00 15.02
CA GLY A 68 14.16 -3.62 14.74
C GLY A 68 14.35 -2.92 13.38
N ILE A 69 13.26 -2.43 12.75
CA ILE A 69 13.36 -1.72 11.46
C ILE A 69 14.20 -0.45 11.58
N TYR A 70 14.11 0.25 12.71
CA TYR A 70 14.83 1.50 12.96
C TYR A 70 16.36 1.34 13.02
N ASP A 71 16.85 0.12 13.33
CA ASP A 71 18.27 -0.22 13.38
C ASP A 71 18.81 -0.70 12.03
N SER A 72 17.95 -0.86 11.03
CA SER A 72 18.37 -1.34 9.70
C SER A 72 19.18 -0.30 8.92
N CYS A 73 20.08 -0.80 8.07
CA CYS A 73 20.88 0.07 7.20
C CYS A 73 20.02 0.87 6.23
N VAL A 74 18.98 0.24 5.67
CA VAL A 74 18.07 0.90 4.73
C VAL A 74 17.35 2.05 5.41
N TRP A 75 16.80 1.86 6.62
CA TRP A 75 16.11 2.92 7.35
C TRP A 75 17.02 4.12 7.63
N ASN A 76 18.26 3.86 8.05
CA ASN A 76 19.22 4.90 8.35
C ASN A 76 19.68 5.71 7.12
N LYS A 77 19.53 5.15 5.94
CA LYS A 77 19.83 5.84 4.67
C LYS A 77 18.67 6.69 4.13
N LEU A 78 17.45 6.50 4.63
CA LEU A 78 16.28 7.26 4.20
C LEU A 78 16.33 8.70 4.72
N TYR A 79 15.91 9.63 3.89
CA TYR A 79 15.58 10.99 4.30
C TYR A 79 14.29 11.03 5.14
N SER A 80 14.05 12.12 5.86
CA SER A 80 12.87 12.25 6.75
C SER A 80 11.55 12.02 5.98
N PHE A 81 11.38 12.66 4.84
CA PHE A 81 10.17 12.51 4.02
C PHE A 81 9.96 11.07 3.52
N GLN A 82 11.06 10.36 3.18
CA GLN A 82 11.00 8.95 2.78
C GLN A 82 10.58 8.06 3.96
N ARG A 83 11.07 8.33 5.16
CA ARG A 83 10.66 7.61 6.37
C ARG A 83 9.17 7.78 6.64
N ASP A 84 8.65 9.00 6.45
CA ASP A 84 7.22 9.28 6.58
C ASP A 84 6.41 8.56 5.48
N GLY A 85 6.94 8.52 4.24
CA GLY A 85 6.38 7.72 3.15
C GLY A 85 6.31 6.23 3.49
N VAL A 86 7.40 5.65 3.98
CA VAL A 86 7.46 4.24 4.39
C VAL A 86 6.46 3.94 5.50
N ARG A 87 6.34 4.81 6.52
CA ARG A 87 5.34 4.67 7.59
C ARG A 87 3.93 4.64 7.03
N ALA A 88 3.62 5.60 6.14
CA ALA A 88 2.32 5.69 5.51
C ALA A 88 2.01 4.46 4.63
N VAL A 89 2.99 3.95 3.89
CA VAL A 89 2.85 2.73 3.08
C VAL A 89 2.57 1.52 3.96
N ILE A 90 3.32 1.32 5.04
CA ILE A 90 3.12 0.20 5.97
C ILE A 90 1.73 0.28 6.59
N ALA A 91 1.31 1.46 7.06
CA ALA A 91 -0.02 1.66 7.62
C ALA A 91 -1.13 1.30 6.62
N LYS A 92 -1.01 1.74 5.35
CA LYS A 92 -1.96 1.41 4.29
C LYS A 92 -1.98 -0.07 3.95
N LEU A 93 -0.81 -0.72 3.87
CA LEU A 93 -0.73 -2.16 3.64
C LEU A 93 -1.41 -2.96 4.74
N MET A 94 -1.20 -2.58 6.01
CA MET A 94 -1.82 -3.24 7.15
C MET A 94 -3.33 -3.05 7.19
N LYS A 95 -3.84 -1.90 6.73
CA LYS A 95 -5.26 -1.56 6.77
C LYS A 95 -6.03 -2.02 5.53
N HIS A 96 -5.42 -1.89 4.35
CA HIS A 96 -6.10 -2.05 3.06
C HIS A 96 -5.55 -3.19 2.20
N ASN A 97 -4.51 -3.90 2.66
CA ASN A 97 -3.81 -4.97 1.93
C ASN A 97 -3.24 -4.51 0.57
N GLY A 98 -3.06 -3.21 0.37
CA GLY A 98 -2.51 -2.66 -0.85
C GLY A 98 -2.19 -1.16 -0.74
N CYS A 99 -1.18 -0.72 -1.47
CA CYS A 99 -0.77 0.69 -1.53
C CYS A 99 -0.08 0.99 -2.86
N ILE A 100 -0.24 2.22 -3.34
CA ILE A 100 0.51 2.74 -4.49
C ILE A 100 1.47 3.81 -3.96
N LEU A 101 2.77 3.63 -4.25
CA LEU A 101 3.81 4.61 -3.96
C LEU A 101 4.06 5.45 -5.22
N ALA A 102 3.52 6.66 -5.25
CA ALA A 102 3.45 7.53 -6.44
C ALA A 102 4.36 8.76 -6.34
N ASP A 103 5.48 8.66 -5.66
CA ASP A 103 6.43 9.77 -5.57
C ASP A 103 7.06 10.14 -6.92
N SER A 104 7.50 11.37 -7.06
CA SER A 104 8.14 11.84 -8.28
C SER A 104 9.38 11.03 -8.65
N VAL A 105 9.70 10.99 -9.94
CA VAL A 105 10.88 10.29 -10.45
C VAL A 105 12.15 10.87 -9.79
N GLY A 106 13.07 9.99 -9.38
CA GLY A 106 14.33 10.40 -8.77
C GLY A 106 14.31 10.61 -7.25
N LEU A 107 13.16 10.56 -6.60
CA LEU A 107 13.05 10.71 -5.13
C LEU A 107 13.45 9.47 -4.33
N GLY A 108 13.91 8.40 -4.99
CA GLY A 108 14.43 7.21 -4.31
C GLY A 108 13.39 6.19 -3.89
N LYS A 109 12.26 6.07 -4.62
CA LYS A 109 11.20 5.08 -4.39
C LYS A 109 11.70 3.66 -4.14
N THR A 110 12.78 3.27 -4.83
CA THR A 110 13.39 1.94 -4.62
C THR A 110 13.87 1.75 -3.19
N PHE A 111 14.49 2.76 -2.56
CA PHE A 111 14.91 2.68 -1.17
C PHE A 111 13.74 2.64 -0.20
N GLU A 112 12.67 3.37 -0.47
CA GLU A 112 11.43 3.29 0.31
C GLU A 112 10.81 1.90 0.21
N ALA A 113 10.72 1.35 -1.01
CA ALA A 113 10.23 -0.01 -1.22
C ALA A 113 11.13 -1.05 -0.51
N LEU A 114 12.46 -0.90 -0.55
CA LEU A 114 13.38 -1.76 0.18
C LEU A 114 13.20 -1.67 1.70
N ALA A 115 12.87 -0.50 2.24
CA ALA A 115 12.57 -0.35 3.66
C ALA A 115 11.25 -1.04 4.05
N VAL A 116 10.22 -0.93 3.20
CA VAL A 116 8.98 -1.69 3.37
C VAL A 116 9.25 -3.20 3.31
N ILE A 117 9.99 -3.66 2.31
CA ILE A 117 10.43 -5.07 2.19
C ILE A 117 11.15 -5.51 3.47
N LYS A 118 12.11 -4.72 3.95
CA LYS A 118 12.86 -5.04 5.18
C LYS A 118 11.94 -5.19 6.38
N TYR A 119 10.96 -4.30 6.55
CA TYR A 119 9.98 -4.39 7.62
C TYR A 119 9.21 -5.72 7.60
N PHE A 120 8.73 -6.14 6.42
CA PHE A 120 8.00 -7.39 6.30
C PHE A 120 8.90 -8.62 6.45
N LEU A 121 10.15 -8.58 5.94
CA LEU A 121 11.14 -9.64 6.17
C LEU A 121 11.46 -9.84 7.65
N LEU A 122 11.57 -8.77 8.44
CA LEU A 122 11.79 -8.84 9.88
C LEU A 122 10.60 -9.49 10.62
N ARG A 123 9.43 -9.53 10.00
CA ARG A 123 8.23 -10.23 10.49
C ARG A 123 8.11 -11.67 9.95
N GLY A 124 9.11 -12.15 9.23
CA GLY A 124 9.13 -13.50 8.66
C GLY A 124 8.32 -13.66 7.37
N ALA A 125 7.92 -12.55 6.72
CA ALA A 125 7.18 -12.59 5.48
C ALA A 125 8.03 -13.01 4.28
N ASN A 126 7.45 -13.75 3.35
CA ASN A 126 8.03 -14.04 2.04
C ASN A 126 7.69 -12.90 1.08
N VAL A 127 8.68 -12.35 0.41
CA VAL A 127 8.51 -11.18 -0.44
C VAL A 127 8.84 -11.51 -1.90
N LEU A 128 7.94 -11.09 -2.80
CA LEU A 128 8.12 -11.13 -4.24
C LEU A 128 8.25 -9.73 -4.81
N VAL A 129 9.26 -9.51 -5.64
CA VAL A 129 9.43 -8.28 -6.43
C VAL A 129 9.17 -8.59 -7.89
N LEU A 130 8.19 -7.92 -8.47
CA LEU A 130 7.89 -7.96 -9.90
C LEU A 130 8.47 -6.72 -10.56
N CYS A 131 9.37 -6.91 -11.52
CA CYS A 131 9.99 -5.80 -12.23
C CYS A 131 10.16 -6.09 -13.73
N PRO A 132 10.32 -5.06 -14.57
CA PRO A 132 10.76 -5.24 -15.94
C PRO A 132 12.14 -5.90 -16.00
N LYS A 133 12.40 -6.70 -17.01
CA LYS A 133 13.68 -7.42 -17.18
C LYS A 133 14.89 -6.47 -17.14
N ARG A 134 14.75 -5.26 -17.68
CA ARG A 134 15.82 -4.24 -17.69
C ARG A 134 16.19 -3.71 -16.31
N LEU A 135 15.29 -3.80 -15.33
CA LEU A 135 15.49 -3.30 -13.96
C LEU A 135 15.87 -4.39 -12.97
N ARG A 136 16.03 -5.64 -13.46
CA ARG A 136 16.39 -6.77 -12.59
C ARG A 136 17.65 -6.49 -11.77
N ASP A 137 18.69 -5.97 -12.40
CA ASP A 137 19.99 -5.74 -11.75
C ASP A 137 19.88 -4.70 -10.64
N ASN A 138 18.96 -3.72 -10.78
CA ASN A 138 18.70 -2.71 -9.75
C ASN A 138 18.12 -3.33 -8.47
N TRP A 139 17.43 -4.47 -8.59
CA TRP A 139 16.86 -5.19 -7.47
C TRP A 139 17.77 -6.31 -6.98
N SER A 140 18.41 -7.08 -7.86
CA SER A 140 19.24 -8.24 -7.50
C SER A 140 20.47 -7.83 -6.68
N ILE A 141 21.03 -6.65 -6.94
CA ILE A 141 22.19 -6.12 -6.22
C ILE A 141 22.00 -6.16 -4.68
N PHE A 142 20.79 -5.93 -4.19
CA PHE A 142 20.51 -5.87 -2.76
C PHE A 142 20.31 -7.25 -2.12
N THR A 143 20.11 -8.30 -2.90
CA THR A 143 20.02 -9.69 -2.43
C THR A 143 21.38 -10.39 -2.45
N GLU A 144 22.36 -9.86 -3.17
CA GLU A 144 23.68 -10.45 -3.32
C GLU A 144 24.64 -9.95 -2.24
N LEU A 145 25.02 -10.85 -1.33
CA LEU A 145 25.90 -10.52 -0.20
C LEU A 145 27.34 -10.21 -0.62
N GLY A 146 27.77 -10.73 -1.78
CA GLY A 146 29.13 -10.55 -2.31
C GLY A 146 29.28 -9.36 -3.26
N ASP A 147 28.21 -8.69 -3.64
CA ASP A 147 28.28 -7.54 -4.55
C ASP A 147 28.79 -6.29 -3.82
N LYS A 148 29.92 -5.76 -4.27
CA LYS A 148 30.54 -4.54 -3.72
C LYS A 148 29.64 -3.31 -3.84
N ARG A 149 28.68 -3.30 -4.75
CA ARG A 149 27.69 -2.23 -4.96
C ARG A 149 26.57 -2.29 -3.94
N ASN A 150 26.41 -3.41 -3.23
CA ASN A 150 25.36 -3.59 -2.24
C ASN A 150 25.63 -2.75 -0.99
N VAL A 151 25.07 -1.56 -0.94
CA VAL A 151 25.18 -0.64 0.22
C VAL A 151 24.32 -1.07 1.42
N LEU A 152 23.49 -2.11 1.26
CA LEU A 152 22.57 -2.64 2.26
C LEU A 152 22.92 -4.07 2.68
N VAL A 153 24.17 -4.50 2.47
CA VAL A 153 24.61 -5.88 2.73
C VAL A 153 24.33 -6.34 4.18
N LYS A 154 24.39 -5.43 5.15
CA LYS A 154 24.11 -5.72 6.57
C LYS A 154 22.64 -6.05 6.82
N ASP A 155 21.73 -5.56 5.99
CA ASP A 155 20.30 -5.84 6.13
C ASP A 155 19.93 -7.24 5.67
N ARG A 156 20.79 -7.94 4.92
CA ARG A 156 20.59 -9.31 4.43
C ARG A 156 19.21 -9.47 3.80
N LEU A 157 18.89 -8.58 2.86
CA LEU A 157 17.62 -8.62 2.17
C LEU A 157 17.51 -9.92 1.37
N ASN A 158 16.41 -10.63 1.55
CA ASN A 158 16.13 -11.88 0.85
C ASN A 158 14.71 -11.85 0.30
N TYR A 159 14.57 -11.60 -0.98
CA TYR A 159 13.31 -11.61 -1.70
C TYR A 159 13.47 -12.23 -3.08
N THR A 160 12.38 -12.76 -3.61
CA THR A 160 12.34 -13.36 -4.93
C THR A 160 12.09 -12.29 -6.00
N ILE A 161 12.80 -12.35 -7.12
CA ILE A 161 12.62 -11.41 -8.24
C ILE A 161 12.06 -12.16 -9.44
N LEU A 162 10.93 -11.69 -9.96
CA LEU A 162 10.28 -12.24 -11.15
C LEU A 162 10.01 -11.10 -12.14
N HIS A 163 10.07 -11.43 -13.44
CA HIS A 163 9.73 -10.45 -14.49
C HIS A 163 8.22 -10.45 -14.74
N HIS A 164 7.65 -9.27 -15.00
CA HIS A 164 6.23 -9.12 -15.34
C HIS A 164 5.82 -10.03 -16.50
N THR A 165 6.66 -10.11 -17.54
CA THR A 165 6.41 -10.89 -18.75
C THR A 165 6.40 -12.39 -18.52
N ASP A 166 6.94 -12.85 -17.41
CA ASP A 166 7.07 -14.27 -17.12
C ASP A 166 5.91 -14.82 -16.25
N LEU A 167 5.04 -13.95 -15.73
CA LEU A 167 3.87 -14.34 -14.92
C LEU A 167 2.91 -15.30 -15.65
N ASN A 168 2.79 -15.17 -16.97
CA ASN A 168 1.90 -16.01 -17.79
C ASN A 168 2.59 -17.28 -18.31
N ARG A 169 3.88 -17.47 -18.03
CA ARG A 169 4.64 -18.62 -18.50
C ARG A 169 4.50 -19.77 -17.49
N LYS A 170 4.09 -20.92 -17.99
CA LYS A 170 3.94 -22.14 -17.17
C LYS A 170 5.23 -22.92 -16.99
N ASN A 171 6.22 -22.72 -17.86
CA ASN A 171 7.48 -23.45 -17.86
C ASN A 171 8.66 -22.53 -18.17
N GLY A 172 9.86 -22.95 -17.79
CA GLY A 172 11.10 -22.22 -18.00
C GLY A 172 11.59 -21.53 -16.75
N ARG A 173 12.57 -20.64 -16.91
CA ARG A 173 13.16 -19.88 -15.79
C ARG A 173 12.95 -18.38 -15.98
N SER A 174 12.65 -17.70 -14.86
CA SER A 174 12.73 -16.25 -14.74
C SER A 174 13.85 -15.91 -13.76
N GLY A 175 15.03 -15.62 -14.31
CA GLY A 175 16.24 -15.48 -13.50
C GLY A 175 16.57 -16.79 -12.76
N THR A 176 16.53 -16.75 -11.43
CA THR A 176 16.77 -17.92 -10.56
C THR A 176 15.52 -18.75 -10.28
N VAL A 177 14.34 -18.23 -10.62
CA VAL A 177 13.04 -18.85 -10.30
C VAL A 177 12.66 -19.86 -11.38
N ASP A 178 12.33 -21.09 -10.99
CA ASP A 178 11.73 -22.09 -11.83
C ASP A 178 10.22 -21.88 -11.87
N LEU A 179 9.71 -21.56 -13.07
CA LEU A 179 8.28 -21.25 -13.26
C LEU A 179 7.36 -22.47 -13.16
N ALA A 180 7.90 -23.66 -13.40
CA ALA A 180 7.11 -24.89 -13.29
C ALA A 180 6.64 -25.15 -11.85
N HIS A 181 7.38 -24.67 -10.86
CA HIS A 181 7.09 -24.82 -9.43
C HIS A 181 6.73 -23.51 -8.74
N PHE A 182 6.53 -22.43 -9.52
CA PHE A 182 6.22 -21.12 -8.97
C PHE A 182 4.77 -21.06 -8.48
N ASN A 183 4.61 -20.68 -7.20
CA ASN A 183 3.29 -20.49 -6.59
C ASN A 183 3.22 -19.08 -5.97
N CYS A 184 2.38 -18.22 -6.54
CA CYS A 184 2.15 -16.86 -6.04
C CYS A 184 1.60 -16.84 -4.60
N GLY A 185 0.86 -17.86 -4.18
CA GLY A 185 0.28 -17.95 -2.84
C GLY A 185 1.29 -18.14 -1.70
N MET A 186 2.56 -18.36 -2.03
CA MET A 186 3.64 -18.47 -1.02
C MET A 186 4.20 -17.12 -0.56
N TYR A 187 3.75 -16.02 -1.15
CA TYR A 187 4.28 -14.68 -0.85
C TYR A 187 3.25 -13.86 -0.09
N ASP A 188 3.71 -13.25 1.00
CA ASP A 188 2.91 -12.40 1.88
C ASP A 188 2.90 -10.94 1.41
N LEU A 189 3.96 -10.52 0.71
CA LEU A 189 4.08 -9.19 0.12
C LEU A 189 4.54 -9.30 -1.34
N VAL A 190 3.83 -8.59 -2.22
CA VAL A 190 4.23 -8.42 -3.63
C VAL A 190 4.50 -6.95 -3.90
N VAL A 191 5.71 -6.65 -4.34
CA VAL A 191 6.11 -5.31 -4.78
C VAL A 191 6.17 -5.30 -6.30
N ILE A 192 5.46 -4.35 -6.93
CA ILE A 192 5.40 -4.23 -8.39
C ILE A 192 6.07 -2.91 -8.78
N ASP A 193 7.19 -3.01 -9.48
CA ASP A 193 7.93 -1.87 -9.99
C ASP A 193 7.53 -1.58 -11.44
N GLU A 194 7.34 -0.30 -11.79
CA GLU A 194 6.84 0.14 -13.10
C GLU A 194 5.58 -0.62 -13.55
N SER A 195 4.48 -0.44 -12.80
CA SER A 195 3.21 -1.16 -13.01
C SER A 195 2.35 -0.62 -14.17
N HIS A 196 2.90 0.21 -15.04
CA HIS A 196 2.22 0.79 -16.22
C HIS A 196 2.45 -0.03 -17.49
#